data_911fe0d293cdf7d34be12c668dc14be6
#
_entry.id   911fe0d293cdf7d34be12c668dc14be6
#
_cell.length_a   1.000
_cell.length_b   1.000
_cell.length_c   1.000
_cell.angle_alpha   90.00
_cell.angle_beta   90.00
_cell.angle_gamma   90.00
#
_symmetry.space_group_name_H-M   'P 1'
#
loop_
_entity.id
_entity.type
_entity.pdbx_description
1 polymer ?
#
loop_
_entity_poly.entity_id
_entity_poly.type
_entity_poly.pdbx_seq_one_letter_code
_entity_poly.pdbx_strand_id
1 'polypeptide(L)'
;MQSRSVTQTVAWDTEGTKRKIKDAATVEFANRGPDGTTIEQIAKKAGVNKERVYNYFGDKKELFAAVLRDELAQVAQSVPVASFAREDVGDYAGRVYDYHRERPELIRLLRWEALAFDGEVPDEAQRREYYGYKSAAVVGGQEAGTITRDIDATHLILFVLSIAGWWSTVPQVARMLCGPPSEEEHRVRRAAVVTAARRLACADTA
;
A
#
# COMPACT_ATOMS: atom_id res chain seq x y z
N MET A 1 -21.04 21.86 -38.72
CA MET A 1 -21.34 20.64 -37.94
C MET A 1 -20.14 19.72 -38.01
N GLN A 2 -19.74 19.14 -36.94
CA GLN A 2 -18.62 18.21 -36.67
C GLN A 2 -17.34 18.86 -36.14
N SER A 3 -17.33 19.14 -34.83
CA SER A 3 -16.11 19.43 -34.09
C SER A 3 -16.09 18.78 -32.68
N ARG A 4 -16.93 17.77 -32.43
CA ARG A 4 -17.06 17.17 -31.08
C ARG A 4 -16.37 15.79 -30.88
N SER A 5 -15.87 15.13 -31.91
CA SER A 5 -15.34 13.77 -31.78
C SER A 5 -13.82 13.68 -31.52
N VAL A 6 -13.05 14.67 -31.98
CA VAL A 6 -11.58 14.62 -31.94
C VAL A 6 -11.04 14.86 -30.51
N THR A 7 -11.66 15.77 -29.75
CA THR A 7 -11.17 16.13 -28.40
C THR A 7 -11.41 14.99 -27.38
N GLN A 8 -12.51 14.28 -27.50
CA GLN A 8 -12.86 13.19 -26.59
C GLN A 8 -11.98 11.95 -26.79
N THR A 9 -11.60 11.64 -28.05
CA THR A 9 -10.71 10.52 -28.39
C THR A 9 -9.27 10.75 -27.90
N VAL A 10 -8.77 11.98 -28.02
CA VAL A 10 -7.41 12.35 -27.57
C VAL A 10 -7.31 12.30 -26.03
N ALA A 11 -8.30 12.79 -25.29
CA ALA A 11 -8.30 12.73 -23.84
C ALA A 11 -8.36 11.29 -23.30
N TRP A 12 -9.14 10.44 -23.94
CA TRP A 12 -9.24 9.01 -23.59
C TRP A 12 -7.93 8.25 -23.85
N ASP A 13 -7.27 8.51 -24.97
CA ASP A 13 -5.96 7.92 -25.30
C ASP A 13 -4.85 8.39 -24.33
N THR A 14 -4.90 9.63 -23.88
CA THR A 14 -3.95 10.17 -22.90
C THR A 14 -4.03 9.46 -21.56
N GLU A 15 -5.21 9.30 -20.99
CA GLU A 15 -5.38 8.60 -19.69
C GLU A 15 -5.08 7.09 -19.81
N GLY A 16 -5.47 6.46 -20.91
CA GLY A 16 -5.08 5.08 -21.19
C GLY A 16 -3.57 4.91 -21.30
N THR A 17 -2.88 5.87 -21.92
CA THR A 17 -1.42 5.87 -22.04
C THR A 17 -0.74 6.08 -20.69
N LYS A 18 -1.20 7.03 -19.87
CA LYS A 18 -0.68 7.25 -18.51
C LYS A 18 -0.83 6.00 -17.66
N ARG A 19 -1.97 5.33 -17.72
CA ARG A 19 -2.21 4.08 -16.99
C ARG A 19 -1.22 3.00 -17.41
N LYS A 20 -1.02 2.76 -18.72
CA LYS A 20 -0.05 1.78 -19.22
C LYS A 20 1.37 2.07 -18.72
N ILE A 21 1.77 3.34 -18.67
CA ILE A 21 3.08 3.74 -18.15
C ILE A 21 3.17 3.43 -16.64
N LYS A 22 2.15 3.78 -15.86
CA LYS A 22 2.13 3.50 -14.41
C LYS A 22 2.13 2.00 -14.13
N ASP A 23 1.34 1.21 -14.82
CA ASP A 23 1.31 -0.26 -14.66
C ASP A 23 2.69 -0.88 -14.97
N ALA A 24 3.34 -0.44 -16.05
CA ALA A 24 4.69 -0.88 -16.38
C ALA A 24 5.71 -0.45 -15.33
N ALA A 25 5.62 0.79 -14.83
CA ALA A 25 6.50 1.36 -13.83
C ALA A 25 6.34 0.66 -12.47
N THR A 26 5.11 0.35 -12.05
CA THR A 26 4.81 -0.41 -10.83
C THR A 26 5.61 -1.72 -10.81
N VAL A 27 5.53 -2.49 -11.89
CA VAL A 27 6.25 -3.77 -11.99
C VAL A 27 7.77 -3.59 -11.99
N GLU A 28 8.30 -2.63 -12.77
CA GLU A 28 9.75 -2.39 -12.85
C GLU A 28 10.31 -1.87 -11.52
N PHE A 29 9.68 -0.89 -10.91
CA PHE A 29 10.10 -0.35 -9.63
C PHE A 29 9.96 -1.37 -8.49
N ALA A 30 8.87 -2.11 -8.42
CA ALA A 30 8.70 -3.14 -7.42
C ALA A 30 9.79 -4.23 -7.50
N ASN A 31 10.24 -4.57 -8.71
CA ASN A 31 11.24 -5.62 -8.91
C ASN A 31 12.68 -5.16 -8.76
N ARG A 32 13.02 -3.93 -9.14
CA ARG A 32 14.41 -3.47 -9.29
C ARG A 32 14.73 -2.19 -8.52
N GLY A 33 13.72 -1.56 -7.94
CA GLY A 33 13.83 -0.26 -7.29
C GLY A 33 14.00 0.91 -8.28
N PRO A 34 13.98 2.15 -7.75
CA PRO A 34 14.18 3.34 -8.57
C PRO A 34 15.55 3.35 -9.26
N ASP A 35 16.63 2.94 -8.57
CA ASP A 35 17.98 2.99 -9.11
C ASP A 35 18.27 1.85 -10.12
N GLY A 36 17.66 0.69 -9.93
CA GLY A 36 17.76 -0.44 -10.85
C GLY A 36 16.86 -0.34 -12.08
N THR A 37 16.05 0.73 -12.21
CA THR A 37 15.08 0.92 -13.28
C THR A 37 15.40 2.15 -14.11
N THR A 38 15.25 2.06 -15.44
CA THR A 38 15.39 3.19 -16.36
C THR A 38 14.06 3.56 -17.02
N ILE A 39 13.91 4.82 -17.44
CA ILE A 39 12.73 5.27 -18.18
C ILE A 39 12.57 4.52 -19.50
N GLU A 40 13.70 4.15 -20.15
CA GLU A 40 13.68 3.35 -21.39
C GLU A 40 13.07 1.96 -21.17
N GLN A 41 13.38 1.30 -20.05
CA GLN A 41 12.80 -0.02 -19.71
C GLN A 41 11.30 0.11 -19.49
N ILE A 42 10.85 1.13 -18.75
CA ILE A 42 9.43 1.39 -18.50
C ILE A 42 8.70 1.71 -19.81
N ALA A 43 9.24 2.61 -20.63
CA ALA A 43 8.65 2.99 -21.91
C ALA A 43 8.50 1.79 -22.85
N LYS A 44 9.56 0.95 -22.95
CA LYS A 44 9.52 -0.29 -23.74
C LYS A 44 8.42 -1.24 -23.26
N LYS A 45 8.31 -1.43 -21.96
CA LYS A 45 7.29 -2.29 -21.37
C LYS A 45 5.87 -1.76 -21.54
N ALA A 46 5.70 -0.44 -21.45
CA ALA A 46 4.41 0.24 -21.65
C ALA A 46 4.02 0.35 -23.15
N GLY A 47 4.91 0.03 -24.08
CA GLY A 47 4.68 0.17 -25.51
C GLY A 47 4.59 1.63 -25.98
N VAL A 48 5.34 2.53 -25.35
CA VAL A 48 5.40 3.96 -25.67
C VAL A 48 6.85 4.41 -25.89
N ASN A 49 7.04 5.60 -26.46
CA ASN A 49 8.37 6.21 -26.50
C ASN A 49 8.70 6.89 -25.16
N LYS A 50 9.99 7.07 -24.87
CA LYS A 50 10.46 7.65 -23.60
C LYS A 50 10.05 9.11 -23.42
N GLU A 51 9.92 9.86 -24.50
CA GLU A 51 9.49 11.26 -24.48
C GLU A 51 8.08 11.42 -23.92
N ARG A 52 7.18 10.45 -24.17
CA ARG A 52 5.84 10.43 -23.56
C ARG A 52 5.90 10.22 -22.06
N VAL A 53 6.82 9.40 -21.58
CA VAL A 53 6.99 9.19 -20.13
C VAL A 53 7.43 10.50 -19.47
N TYR A 54 8.45 11.17 -20.02
CA TYR A 54 8.89 12.48 -19.51
C TYR A 54 7.79 13.54 -19.59
N ASN A 55 7.05 13.59 -20.69
CA ASN A 55 5.97 14.57 -20.87
C ASN A 55 4.81 14.39 -19.89
N TYR A 56 4.51 13.17 -19.46
CA TYR A 56 3.39 12.90 -18.56
C TYR A 56 3.75 12.89 -17.09
N PHE A 57 4.97 12.50 -16.76
CA PHE A 57 5.37 12.24 -15.37
C PHE A 57 6.63 12.98 -14.95
N GLY A 58 7.26 13.75 -15.84
CA GLY A 58 8.52 14.40 -15.50
C GLY A 58 9.67 13.41 -15.42
N ASP A 59 10.39 13.40 -14.32
CA ASP A 59 11.53 12.52 -14.14
C ASP A 59 11.16 11.15 -13.52
N LYS A 60 12.17 10.31 -13.35
CA LYS A 60 12.00 8.95 -12.76
C LYS A 60 11.50 9.00 -11.31
N LYS A 61 11.91 10.02 -10.54
CA LYS A 61 11.52 10.21 -9.15
C LYS A 61 10.04 10.59 -9.05
N GLU A 62 9.60 11.49 -9.93
CA GLU A 62 8.20 11.91 -10.02
C GLU A 62 7.29 10.76 -10.48
N LEU A 63 7.76 9.93 -11.42
CA LEU A 63 7.04 8.72 -11.84
C LEU A 63 6.95 7.70 -10.70
N PHE A 64 8.02 7.50 -9.92
CA PHE A 64 7.98 6.62 -8.75
C PHE A 64 6.96 7.12 -7.71
N ALA A 65 6.96 8.41 -7.43
CA ALA A 65 5.98 9.05 -6.54
C ALA A 65 4.53 8.83 -7.02
N ALA A 66 4.28 9.02 -8.33
CA ALA A 66 2.95 8.81 -8.91
C ALA A 66 2.49 7.35 -8.80
N VAL A 67 3.38 6.39 -9.03
CA VAL A 67 3.11 4.96 -8.86
C VAL A 67 2.77 4.63 -7.40
N LEU A 68 3.58 5.09 -6.47
CA LEU A 68 3.36 4.80 -5.04
C LEU A 68 2.07 5.45 -4.52
N ARG A 69 1.75 6.66 -4.97
CA ARG A 69 0.48 7.32 -4.67
C ARG A 69 -0.72 6.49 -5.12
N ASP A 70 -0.68 5.96 -6.34
CA ASP A 70 -1.75 5.13 -6.88
C ASP A 70 -1.91 3.82 -6.07
N GLU A 71 -0.82 3.14 -5.75
CA GLU A 71 -0.85 1.90 -4.97
C GLU A 71 -1.35 2.15 -3.54
N LEU A 72 -0.97 3.27 -2.91
CA LEU A 72 -1.49 3.67 -1.60
C LEU A 72 -2.98 4.03 -1.64
N ALA A 73 -3.44 4.68 -2.70
CA ALA A 73 -4.87 4.95 -2.90
C ALA A 73 -5.67 3.65 -3.10
N GLN A 74 -5.13 2.68 -3.82
CA GLN A 74 -5.77 1.38 -4.02
C GLN A 74 -5.92 0.60 -2.70
N VAL A 75 -4.90 0.54 -1.85
CA VAL A 75 -5.05 -0.13 -0.56
C VAL A 75 -6.03 0.59 0.36
N ALA A 76 -6.05 1.92 0.35
CA ALA A 76 -7.00 2.70 1.13
C ALA A 76 -8.47 2.43 0.72
N GLN A 77 -8.72 2.22 -0.57
CA GLN A 77 -10.05 1.86 -1.10
C GLN A 77 -10.40 0.39 -0.87
N SER A 78 -9.43 -0.52 -0.98
CA SER A 78 -9.66 -1.97 -0.86
C SER A 78 -9.79 -2.41 0.59
N VAL A 79 -9.10 -1.74 1.52
CA VAL A 79 -9.07 -2.06 2.95
C VAL A 79 -9.41 -0.79 3.75
N PRO A 80 -10.64 -0.25 3.60
CA PRO A 80 -11.04 0.90 4.37
C PRO A 80 -11.14 0.55 5.85
N VAL A 81 -10.89 1.54 6.71
CA VAL A 81 -11.22 1.51 8.13
C VAL A 81 -12.24 2.59 8.40
N ALA A 82 -13.39 2.23 8.96
CA ALA A 82 -14.45 3.18 9.29
C ALA A 82 -14.41 3.58 10.77
N SER A 83 -14.43 2.61 11.67
CA SER A 83 -14.39 2.85 13.12
C SER A 83 -14.14 1.54 13.86
N PHE A 84 -13.14 1.50 14.71
CA PHE A 84 -12.91 0.36 15.59
C PHE A 84 -13.83 0.32 16.83
N ALA A 85 -14.73 1.26 16.99
CA ALA A 85 -15.86 1.13 17.90
C ALA A 85 -16.88 0.06 17.44
N ARG A 86 -16.87 -0.29 16.14
CA ARG A 86 -17.80 -1.25 15.53
C ARG A 86 -17.11 -2.34 14.72
N GLU A 87 -15.88 -2.13 14.32
CA GLU A 87 -15.09 -3.04 13.49
C GLU A 87 -14.06 -3.76 14.35
N ASP A 88 -13.88 -5.06 14.12
CA ASP A 88 -12.86 -5.84 14.79
C ASP A 88 -11.47 -5.54 14.21
N VAL A 89 -10.54 -5.14 15.09
CA VAL A 89 -9.15 -4.81 14.70
C VAL A 89 -8.44 -6.01 14.07
N GLY A 90 -8.75 -7.22 14.54
CA GLY A 90 -8.18 -8.44 13.97
C GLY A 90 -8.67 -8.67 12.54
N ASP A 91 -9.96 -8.46 12.26
CA ASP A 91 -10.51 -8.60 10.91
C ASP A 91 -9.89 -7.57 9.96
N TYR A 92 -9.69 -6.33 10.43
CA TYR A 92 -8.95 -5.32 9.67
C TYR A 92 -7.51 -5.78 9.37
N ALA A 93 -6.77 -6.27 10.37
CA ALA A 93 -5.43 -6.81 10.19
C ALA A 93 -5.39 -7.98 9.20
N GLY A 94 -6.40 -8.86 9.25
CA GLY A 94 -6.56 -9.96 8.30
C GLY A 94 -6.75 -9.47 6.87
N ARG A 95 -7.57 -8.43 6.64
CA ARG A 95 -7.75 -7.83 5.30
C ARG A 95 -6.47 -7.15 4.79
N VAL A 96 -5.71 -6.49 5.66
CA VAL A 96 -4.39 -5.92 5.31
C VAL A 96 -3.42 -7.03 4.90
N TYR A 97 -3.38 -8.14 5.64
CA TYR A 97 -2.56 -9.31 5.30
C TYR A 97 -2.93 -9.88 3.92
N ASP A 98 -4.23 -10.09 3.67
CA ASP A 98 -4.74 -10.61 2.41
C ASP A 98 -4.36 -9.68 1.25
N TYR A 99 -4.54 -8.37 1.41
CA TYR A 99 -4.17 -7.38 0.40
C TYR A 99 -2.67 -7.44 0.04
N HIS A 100 -1.78 -7.48 1.02
CA HIS A 100 -0.34 -7.55 0.77
C HIS A 100 0.10 -8.88 0.14
N ARG A 101 -0.63 -9.96 0.38
CA ARG A 101 -0.42 -11.25 -0.28
C ARG A 101 -0.81 -11.18 -1.75
N GLU A 102 -1.96 -10.60 -2.05
CA GLU A 102 -2.52 -10.50 -3.40
C GLU A 102 -1.83 -9.42 -4.25
N ARG A 103 -1.35 -8.36 -3.60
CA ARG A 103 -0.71 -7.19 -4.21
C ARG A 103 0.66 -6.92 -3.58
N PRO A 104 1.67 -7.76 -3.87
CA PRO A 104 2.99 -7.65 -3.25
C PRO A 104 3.79 -6.42 -3.72
N GLU A 105 3.35 -5.74 -4.79
CA GLU A 105 4.01 -4.57 -5.36
C GLU A 105 4.07 -3.42 -4.34
N LEU A 106 2.98 -3.14 -3.62
CA LEU A 106 2.93 -2.06 -2.64
C LEU A 106 4.01 -2.19 -1.56
N ILE A 107 4.13 -3.37 -0.94
CA ILE A 107 5.15 -3.60 0.10
C ILE A 107 6.57 -3.46 -0.47
N ARG A 108 6.79 -3.92 -1.70
CA ARG A 108 8.10 -3.80 -2.36
C ARG A 108 8.45 -2.35 -2.66
N LEU A 109 7.48 -1.56 -3.14
CA LEU A 109 7.64 -0.13 -3.39
C LEU A 109 7.93 0.65 -2.10
N LEU A 110 7.21 0.37 -1.00
CA LEU A 110 7.46 1.00 0.30
C LEU A 110 8.87 0.68 0.85
N ARG A 111 9.35 -0.55 0.61
CA ARG A 111 10.73 -0.92 0.99
C ARG A 111 11.77 -0.16 0.15
N TRP A 112 11.54 -0.02 -1.14
CA TRP A 112 12.42 0.76 -2.01
C TRP A 112 12.38 2.25 -1.65
N GLU A 113 11.23 2.78 -1.29
CA GLU A 113 11.11 4.15 -0.78
C GLU A 113 11.98 4.34 0.46
N ALA A 114 11.87 3.45 1.45
CA ALA A 114 12.64 3.53 2.69
C ALA A 114 14.17 3.43 2.47
N LEU A 115 14.61 2.84 1.35
CA LEU A 115 16.03 2.74 0.99
C LEU A 115 16.52 3.93 0.12
N ALA A 116 15.62 4.55 -0.63
CA ALA A 116 15.97 5.56 -1.62
C ALA A 116 15.78 7.01 -1.14
N PHE A 117 15.06 7.22 -0.03
CA PHE A 117 14.74 8.55 0.49
C PHE A 117 15.18 8.69 1.94
N ASP A 118 16.18 9.55 2.17
CA ASP A 118 16.70 9.89 3.50
C ASP A 118 16.02 11.18 4.03
N GLY A 119 14.74 11.11 4.38
CA GLY A 119 14.01 12.27 4.87
C GLY A 119 12.57 12.31 4.38
N GLU A 120 12.13 13.48 3.89
CA GLU A 120 10.75 13.61 3.38
C GLU A 120 10.51 12.74 2.14
N VAL A 121 9.42 12.00 2.20
CA VAL A 121 8.97 11.15 1.09
C VAL A 121 7.95 11.89 0.22
N PRO A 122 7.77 11.48 -1.05
CA PRO A 122 6.76 12.09 -1.91
C PRO A 122 5.35 12.02 -1.29
N ASP A 123 4.62 13.15 -1.42
CA ASP A 123 3.24 13.29 -0.92
C ASP A 123 3.07 13.04 0.59
N GLU A 124 4.11 13.25 1.40
CA GLU A 124 4.09 12.95 2.83
C GLU A 124 2.92 13.63 3.57
N ALA A 125 2.61 14.88 3.25
CA ALA A 125 1.50 15.60 3.88
C ALA A 125 0.15 14.91 3.63
N GLN A 126 -0.14 14.52 2.40
CA GLN A 126 -1.36 13.79 2.03
C GLN A 126 -1.40 12.39 2.67
N ARG A 127 -0.28 11.70 2.69
CA ARG A 127 -0.17 10.37 3.33
C ARG A 127 -0.36 10.44 4.83
N ARG A 128 0.14 11.49 5.47
CA ARG A 128 -0.07 11.76 6.91
C ARG A 128 -1.55 11.91 7.25
N GLU A 129 -2.32 12.52 6.37
CA GLU A 129 -3.78 12.62 6.49
C GLU A 129 -4.44 11.24 6.46
N TYR A 130 -4.07 10.37 5.51
CA TYR A 130 -4.57 8.98 5.44
C TYR A 130 -4.25 8.15 6.69
N TYR A 131 -3.04 8.28 7.22
CA TYR A 131 -2.68 7.61 8.48
C TYR A 131 -3.42 8.22 9.67
N GLY A 132 -3.72 9.51 9.63
CA GLY A 132 -4.54 10.21 10.62
C GLY A 132 -5.94 9.61 10.76
N TYR A 133 -6.60 9.26 9.64
CA TYR A 133 -7.91 8.58 9.69
C TYR A 133 -7.84 7.22 10.41
N LYS A 134 -6.77 6.47 10.22
CA LYS A 134 -6.58 5.18 10.90
C LYS A 134 -6.35 5.37 12.39
N SER A 135 -5.55 6.34 12.78
CA SER A 135 -5.35 6.68 14.19
C SER A 135 -6.63 7.18 14.84
N ALA A 136 -7.43 7.99 14.15
CA ALA A 136 -8.73 8.46 14.64
C ALA A 136 -9.73 7.29 14.83
N ALA A 137 -9.69 6.27 13.98
CA ALA A 137 -10.51 5.07 14.16
C ALA A 137 -10.13 4.30 15.44
N VAL A 138 -8.83 4.24 15.77
CA VAL A 138 -8.35 3.66 17.05
C VAL A 138 -8.82 4.51 18.23
N VAL A 139 -8.67 5.83 18.18
CA VAL A 139 -9.18 6.74 19.24
C VAL A 139 -10.67 6.50 19.49
N GLY A 140 -11.48 6.41 18.42
CA GLY A 140 -12.90 6.10 18.56
C GLY A 140 -13.18 4.75 19.24
N GLY A 141 -12.35 3.74 18.98
CA GLY A 141 -12.43 2.45 19.68
C GLY A 141 -12.02 2.54 21.16
N GLN A 142 -11.00 3.33 21.48
CA GLN A 142 -10.57 3.60 22.85
C GLN A 142 -11.62 4.38 23.65
N GLU A 143 -12.27 5.35 23.03
CA GLU A 143 -13.38 6.11 23.63
C GLU A 143 -14.61 5.23 23.88
N ALA A 144 -14.90 4.32 22.95
CA ALA A 144 -15.98 3.36 23.07
C ALA A 144 -15.69 2.20 24.05
N GLY A 145 -14.45 2.09 24.56
CA GLY A 145 -14.04 0.99 25.44
C GLY A 145 -13.85 -0.35 24.74
N THR A 146 -13.79 -0.40 23.42
CA THR A 146 -13.58 -1.61 22.62
C THR A 146 -12.09 -1.91 22.38
N ILE A 147 -11.23 -0.92 22.58
CA ILE A 147 -9.77 -1.01 22.40
C ILE A 147 -9.09 -0.52 23.69
N THR A 148 -7.97 -1.18 24.04
CA THR A 148 -7.12 -0.77 25.16
C THR A 148 -6.64 0.67 25.04
N ARG A 149 -6.51 1.37 26.16
CA ARG A 149 -5.89 2.69 26.26
C ARG A 149 -4.43 2.65 26.70
N ASP A 150 -3.88 1.47 26.97
CA ASP A 150 -2.50 1.28 27.44
C ASP A 150 -1.47 1.59 26.35
N ILE A 151 -1.90 1.56 25.08
CA ILE A 151 -1.07 1.86 23.93
C ILE A 151 -1.65 3.08 23.23
N ASP A 152 -0.79 4.09 22.97
CA ASP A 152 -1.15 5.24 22.15
C ASP A 152 -1.74 4.81 20.81
N ALA A 153 -2.78 5.53 20.34
CA ALA A 153 -3.52 5.16 19.14
C ALA A 153 -2.64 5.10 17.88
N THR A 154 -1.64 5.97 17.77
CA THR A 154 -0.72 6.00 16.63
C THR A 154 0.25 4.82 16.66
N HIS A 155 0.71 4.44 17.84
CA HIS A 155 1.54 3.26 18.01
C HIS A 155 0.75 1.97 17.79
N LEU A 156 -0.47 1.90 18.31
CA LEU A 156 -1.32 0.72 18.15
C LEU A 156 -1.60 0.42 16.68
N ILE A 157 -2.00 1.43 15.88
CA ILE A 157 -2.25 1.21 14.46
C ILE A 157 -0.96 0.84 13.72
N LEU A 158 0.19 1.41 14.08
CA LEU A 158 1.47 1.03 13.50
C LEU A 158 1.81 -0.44 13.78
N PHE A 159 1.58 -0.92 15.01
CA PHE A 159 1.79 -2.32 15.36
C PHE A 159 0.84 -3.25 14.60
N VAL A 160 -0.43 -2.90 14.46
CA VAL A 160 -1.42 -3.68 13.69
C VAL A 160 -0.99 -3.81 12.23
N LEU A 161 -0.57 -2.69 11.60
CA LEU A 161 -0.06 -2.70 10.23
C LEU A 161 1.23 -3.53 10.11
N SER A 162 2.12 -3.46 11.11
CA SER A 162 3.37 -4.21 11.15
C SER A 162 3.11 -5.72 11.26
N ILE A 163 2.24 -6.17 12.16
CA ILE A 163 1.86 -7.58 12.31
C ILE A 163 1.31 -8.13 10.98
N ALA A 164 0.46 -7.37 10.30
CA ALA A 164 -0.15 -7.79 9.05
C ALA A 164 0.84 -7.78 7.86
N GLY A 165 1.70 -6.74 7.77
CA GLY A 165 2.57 -6.53 6.62
C GLY A 165 3.92 -7.24 6.70
N TRP A 166 4.40 -7.62 7.88
CA TRP A 166 5.74 -8.17 8.09
C TRP A 166 6.02 -9.45 7.28
N TRP A 167 5.03 -10.29 7.12
CA TRP A 167 5.08 -11.52 6.32
C TRP A 167 5.50 -11.28 4.85
N SER A 168 5.03 -10.20 4.27
CA SER A 168 5.36 -9.77 2.90
C SER A 168 6.61 -8.89 2.85
N THR A 169 6.97 -8.25 3.98
CA THR A 169 8.16 -7.40 4.08
C THR A 169 9.44 -8.23 4.11
N VAL A 170 9.47 -9.34 4.85
CA VAL A 170 10.64 -10.23 4.98
C VAL A 170 10.26 -11.69 4.72
N PRO A 171 9.81 -12.02 3.50
CA PRO A 171 9.28 -13.35 3.17
C PRO A 171 10.30 -14.49 3.36
N GLN A 172 11.60 -14.19 3.25
CA GLN A 172 12.66 -15.15 3.54
C GLN A 172 12.72 -15.53 5.01
N VAL A 173 12.51 -14.59 5.95
CA VAL A 173 12.47 -14.88 7.38
C VAL A 173 11.22 -15.68 7.70
N ALA A 174 10.07 -15.29 7.16
CA ALA A 174 8.81 -16.01 7.33
C ALA A 174 8.95 -17.48 6.85
N ARG A 175 9.60 -17.70 5.70
CA ARG A 175 9.86 -19.06 5.18
C ARG A 175 10.79 -19.86 6.08
N MET A 176 11.83 -19.26 6.63
CA MET A 176 12.78 -19.96 7.52
C MET A 176 12.14 -20.37 8.84
N LEU A 177 11.22 -19.56 9.38
CA LEU A 177 10.56 -19.83 10.64
C LEU A 177 9.34 -20.76 10.50
N CYS A 178 8.56 -20.60 9.44
CA CYS A 178 7.24 -21.23 9.28
C CYS A 178 7.16 -22.20 8.08
N GLY A 179 8.26 -22.40 7.36
CA GLY A 179 8.28 -23.23 6.15
C GLY A 179 7.80 -22.51 4.88
N PRO A 180 7.81 -23.22 3.73
CA PRO A 180 7.43 -22.65 2.44
C PRO A 180 5.94 -22.27 2.43
N PRO A 181 5.56 -21.19 1.72
CA PRO A 181 4.17 -20.77 1.62
C PRO A 181 3.33 -21.81 0.85
N SER A 182 2.20 -22.19 1.42
CA SER A 182 1.11 -22.96 0.80
C SER A 182 -0.20 -22.26 1.12
N GLU A 183 -1.30 -22.63 0.47
CA GLU A 183 -2.63 -22.08 0.81
C GLU A 183 -3.03 -22.41 2.25
N GLU A 184 -2.68 -23.58 2.76
CA GLU A 184 -2.90 -23.94 4.15
C GLU A 184 -2.05 -23.04 5.08
N GLU A 185 -0.76 -22.89 4.79
CA GLU A 185 0.12 -22.04 5.58
C GLU A 185 -0.37 -20.58 5.59
N HIS A 186 -0.88 -20.08 4.46
CA HIS A 186 -1.48 -18.74 4.42
C HIS A 186 -2.72 -18.61 5.31
N ARG A 187 -3.57 -19.63 5.38
CA ARG A 187 -4.72 -19.64 6.30
C ARG A 187 -4.27 -19.59 7.77
N VAL A 188 -3.26 -20.39 8.12
CA VAL A 188 -2.68 -20.39 9.47
C VAL A 188 -2.07 -19.04 9.82
N ARG A 189 -1.27 -18.44 8.92
CA ARG A 189 -0.68 -17.11 9.12
C ARG A 189 -1.74 -16.02 9.28
N ARG A 190 -2.76 -16.02 8.42
CA ARG A 190 -3.87 -15.09 8.53
C ARG A 190 -4.58 -15.19 9.88
N ALA A 191 -4.88 -16.41 10.34
CA ALA A 191 -5.49 -16.64 11.64
C ALA A 191 -4.60 -16.14 12.80
N ALA A 192 -3.28 -16.34 12.70
CA ALA A 192 -2.31 -15.83 13.66
C ALA A 192 -2.28 -14.29 13.68
N VAL A 193 -2.30 -13.63 12.50
CA VAL A 193 -2.37 -12.17 12.38
C VAL A 193 -3.63 -11.61 13.04
N VAL A 194 -4.80 -12.19 12.73
CA VAL A 194 -6.09 -11.81 13.33
C VAL A 194 -6.05 -11.94 14.84
N THR A 195 -5.57 -13.08 15.34
CA THR A 195 -5.49 -13.35 16.77
C THR A 195 -4.53 -12.41 17.49
N ALA A 196 -3.36 -12.17 16.90
CA ALA A 196 -2.36 -11.27 17.49
C ALA A 196 -2.87 -9.83 17.57
N ALA A 197 -3.49 -9.33 16.48
CA ALA A 197 -4.04 -7.98 16.45
C ALA A 197 -5.20 -7.80 17.46
N ARG A 198 -6.09 -8.79 17.61
CA ARG A 198 -7.14 -8.77 18.64
C ARG A 198 -6.57 -8.69 20.04
N ARG A 199 -5.58 -9.54 20.35
CA ARG A 199 -4.95 -9.55 21.68
C ARG A 199 -4.21 -8.27 22.00
N LEU A 200 -3.53 -7.70 20.99
CA LEU A 200 -2.84 -6.42 21.13
C LEU A 200 -3.80 -5.26 21.41
N ALA A 201 -4.98 -5.29 20.79
CA ALA A 201 -5.99 -4.23 20.91
C ALA A 201 -7.01 -4.48 22.02
N CYS A 202 -6.98 -5.63 22.68
CA CYS A 202 -7.99 -6.01 23.70
C CYS A 202 -7.96 -4.99 24.84
N ALA A 203 -9.13 -4.44 25.18
CA ALA A 203 -9.30 -3.68 26.41
C ALA A 203 -9.22 -4.66 27.60
N ASP A 204 -8.55 -4.26 28.67
CA ASP A 204 -8.58 -5.03 29.90
C ASP A 204 -10.04 -5.15 30.37
N THR A 205 -10.49 -6.38 30.56
CA THR A 205 -11.76 -6.64 31.23
C THR A 205 -11.56 -6.27 32.71
N ALA A 206 -12.15 -5.16 33.11
CA ALA A 206 -12.21 -4.72 34.50
C ALA A 206 -12.94 -5.77 35.36
#